data_49d85ba8beea3054a80297e254c12737
#
_entry.id   49d85ba8beea3054a80297e254c12737
#
_cell.length_a   1.000
_cell.length_b   1.000
_cell.length_c   1.000
_cell.angle_alpha   90.00
_cell.angle_beta   90.00
_cell.angle_gamma   90.00
#
_symmetry.space_group_name_H-M   'P 1'
#
loop_
_entity.id
_entity.type
_entity.pdbx_description
1 polymer ?
#
loop_
_entity_poly.entity_id
_entity_poly.type
_entity_poly.pdbx_seq_one_letter_code
_entity_poly.pdbx_strand_id
1 'polypeptide(L)'
;VRKSTVNKGKKTSMSFLTALSLSKNNLMTKKGRTFLTSFAGSIGIIGIALILSLSNGVQTYIDSVERSTLASFPVSIQHETVDYTSLMTSMMNVRENNSEERDPDRIYTNDISTEMMKTMLSELQTNNLADFKKYLESNPDNIQDCIEEIQYSYDSQLYIYGHSADGEIMQINPSTVMTAMMGQEMADNVSQMTSTYSSLMGSSSMSSYDAFHELLSSDMLETEYEVLAGRLPESYDEVVVLVTDRNEISDVTLYTLGLRDQSELEGMMAHVMSGESFDLDTGDLSFSYDDLMGMEFSMLTAPELYQKNDDGTWTDMRSDSEYMEQASENGLKLKVVGILKPDADSLISSTSSGGIGYTHALTEYMIGKVNDSELVKAQIGNPDVDVFTGIEFPKADEEEDKAMSQSDAMNMITGMLSDEQKAQLNQGIMASLTKEQQAEIQSSMMAMVSEEQMQGIIMGLLTPEQLGQLQTGADVDSLLTDEQRTLLSAQIAASLTPEQSAELSAQMNGMIDPSKMYTVFMQVLTSDQLSQLMELTREPETTEATYDGNLKLLGVADLAEPSDIKIYAKDFESKGTIT
;
A
#
# COMPACT_ATOMS: atom_id res chain seq x y z
N VAL A 1 85.84 21.85 83.44
CA VAL A 1 85.25 21.89 82.06
C VAL A 1 83.73 21.54 82.20
N ARG A 2 82.87 22.59 82.16
CA ARG A 2 81.42 22.45 82.16
C ARG A 2 80.91 22.18 80.77
N LYS A 3 80.29 20.97 80.54
CA LYS A 3 79.52 20.70 79.29
C LYS A 3 78.16 21.40 79.38
N SER A 4 77.95 22.37 78.44
CA SER A 4 76.68 23.01 78.26
C SER A 4 75.76 22.03 77.44
N THR A 5 74.65 21.66 78.09
CA THR A 5 73.58 20.89 77.44
C THR A 5 72.75 21.82 76.55
N VAL A 6 72.85 21.62 75.24
CA VAL A 6 71.98 22.27 74.29
C VAL A 6 70.56 21.68 74.39
N ASN A 7 69.62 22.50 74.88
CA ASN A 7 68.23 22.14 74.96
C ASN A 7 67.60 22.17 73.57
N LYS A 8 67.26 20.96 73.02
CA LYS A 8 66.49 20.85 71.73
C LYS A 8 65.07 21.37 71.98
N GLY A 9 64.77 22.56 71.59
CA GLY A 9 63.43 23.13 71.60
C GLY A 9 62.41 22.18 70.92
N LYS A 10 61.37 21.79 71.61
CA LYS A 10 60.22 21.07 71.04
C LYS A 10 59.66 21.89 69.88
N LYS A 11 59.66 21.33 68.67
CA LYS A 11 58.88 21.85 67.51
C LYS A 11 57.39 21.77 67.91
N THR A 12 56.84 22.91 68.27
CA THR A 12 55.39 23.05 68.51
C THR A 12 54.71 23.02 67.15
N SER A 13 54.15 21.88 66.77
CA SER A 13 53.30 21.82 65.58
C SER A 13 51.91 22.30 65.95
N MET A 14 51.46 23.34 65.28
CA MET A 14 50.08 23.82 65.46
C MET A 14 49.07 22.78 64.98
N SER A 15 47.99 22.58 65.75
CA SER A 15 46.89 21.71 65.34
C SER A 15 46.27 22.25 64.06
N PHE A 16 45.89 21.39 63.13
CA PHE A 16 45.25 21.74 61.86
C PHE A 16 44.03 22.65 62.06
N LEU A 17 43.18 22.33 63.07
CA LEU A 17 42.04 23.16 63.43
C LEU A 17 42.41 24.57 63.90
N THR A 18 43.53 24.71 64.68
CA THR A 18 44.03 26.03 65.13
C THR A 18 44.58 26.84 63.98
N ALA A 19 45.31 26.20 63.03
CA ALA A 19 45.81 26.85 61.82
C ALA A 19 44.65 27.30 60.91
N LEU A 20 43.58 26.47 60.76
CA LEU A 20 42.40 26.81 59.98
C LEU A 20 41.64 27.98 60.61
N SER A 21 41.48 27.99 61.96
CA SER A 21 40.84 29.08 62.72
C SER A 21 41.61 30.40 62.59
N LEU A 22 42.95 30.33 62.69
CA LEU A 22 43.82 31.51 62.52
C LEU A 22 43.77 32.08 61.11
N SER A 23 43.77 31.20 60.11
CA SER A 23 43.63 31.57 58.68
C SER A 23 42.26 32.23 58.46
N LYS A 24 41.17 31.65 58.99
CA LYS A 24 39.83 32.24 58.90
C LYS A 24 39.78 33.65 59.57
N ASN A 25 40.34 33.81 60.74
CA ASN A 25 40.36 35.11 61.41
C ASN A 25 41.20 36.15 60.65
N ASN A 26 42.33 35.78 60.08
CA ASN A 26 43.12 36.64 59.22
C ASN A 26 42.39 37.09 57.95
N LEU A 27 41.64 36.19 57.34
CA LEU A 27 40.78 36.50 56.17
C LEU A 27 39.63 37.43 56.56
N MET A 28 39.09 37.29 57.76
CA MET A 28 37.96 38.11 58.28
C MET A 28 38.38 39.49 58.78
N THR A 29 39.67 39.75 59.03
CA THR A 29 40.16 41.09 59.42
C THR A 29 40.17 42.07 58.28
N LYS A 30 40.27 41.66 57.01
CA LYS A 30 40.24 42.52 55.81
C LYS A 30 39.11 42.08 54.86
N LYS A 31 37.89 42.04 55.38
CA LYS A 31 36.69 41.51 54.71
C LYS A 31 36.50 42.04 53.28
N GLY A 32 36.65 43.32 53.03
CA GLY A 32 36.49 43.93 51.72
C GLY A 32 37.48 43.43 50.68
N ARG A 33 38.75 43.30 51.06
CA ARG A 33 39.81 42.83 50.15
C ARG A 33 39.65 41.33 49.89
N THR A 34 39.35 40.53 50.90
CA THR A 34 39.13 39.10 50.75
C THR A 34 37.91 38.82 49.92
N PHE A 35 36.81 39.56 50.11
CA PHE A 35 35.62 39.46 49.25
C PHE A 35 35.91 39.80 47.79
N LEU A 36 36.63 40.92 47.55
CA LEU A 36 36.94 41.36 46.20
C LEU A 36 37.84 40.36 45.45
N THR A 37 38.87 39.80 46.11
CA THR A 37 39.76 38.79 45.49
C THR A 37 39.07 37.47 45.30
N SER A 38 38.22 37.02 46.24
CA SER A 38 37.39 35.82 46.08
C SER A 38 36.37 35.98 44.98
N PHE A 39 35.73 37.16 44.90
CA PHE A 39 34.75 37.46 43.86
C PHE A 39 35.40 37.50 42.45
N ALA A 40 36.56 38.13 42.31
CA ALA A 40 37.31 38.13 41.05
C ALA A 40 37.75 36.72 40.64
N GLY A 41 38.20 35.90 41.58
CA GLY A 41 38.53 34.50 41.30
C GLY A 41 37.28 33.65 40.96
N SER A 42 36.17 33.92 41.64
CA SER A 42 34.90 33.19 41.39
C SER A 42 34.35 33.48 39.99
N ILE A 43 34.46 34.74 39.50
CA ILE A 43 34.02 35.08 38.14
C ILE A 43 34.78 34.25 37.08
N GLY A 44 36.09 34.07 37.25
CA GLY A 44 36.89 33.26 36.34
C GLY A 44 36.45 31.79 36.34
N ILE A 45 36.21 31.21 37.53
CA ILE A 45 35.75 29.82 37.68
C ILE A 45 34.33 29.64 37.12
N ILE A 46 33.43 30.57 37.44
CA ILE A 46 32.06 30.57 36.89
C ILE A 46 32.08 30.68 35.36
N GLY A 47 32.90 31.58 34.81
CA GLY A 47 33.05 31.76 33.37
C GLY A 47 33.52 30.46 32.67
N ILE A 48 34.55 29.82 33.21
CA ILE A 48 35.03 28.54 32.68
C ILE A 48 33.96 27.42 32.81
N ALA A 49 33.29 27.34 33.97
CA ALA A 49 32.25 26.36 34.21
C ALA A 49 31.06 26.56 33.27
N LEU A 50 30.63 27.79 33.01
CA LEU A 50 29.58 28.11 32.05
C LEU A 50 29.95 27.72 30.61
N ILE A 51 31.20 28.06 30.20
CA ILE A 51 31.68 27.70 28.86
C ILE A 51 31.72 26.17 28.70
N LEU A 52 32.28 25.47 29.69
CA LEU A 52 32.34 23.99 29.64
C LEU A 52 30.94 23.34 29.66
N SER A 53 30.05 23.87 30.51
CA SER A 53 28.67 23.37 30.58
C SER A 53 27.92 23.63 29.27
N LEU A 54 28.05 24.82 28.69
CA LEU A 54 27.44 25.15 27.41
C LEU A 54 28.05 24.33 26.28
N SER A 55 29.37 24.16 26.23
CA SER A 55 30.05 23.33 25.23
C SER A 55 29.61 21.88 25.31
N ASN A 56 29.53 21.34 26.54
CA ASN A 56 29.06 19.95 26.74
C ASN A 56 27.58 19.82 26.37
N GLY A 57 26.72 20.77 26.71
CA GLY A 57 25.30 20.75 26.34
C GLY A 57 25.10 20.86 24.83
N VAL A 58 25.86 21.70 24.14
CA VAL A 58 25.82 21.79 22.67
C VAL A 58 26.32 20.50 22.04
N GLN A 59 27.41 19.90 22.56
CA GLN A 59 27.89 18.63 22.05
C GLN A 59 26.87 17.51 22.22
N THR A 60 26.28 17.37 23.41
CA THR A 60 25.23 16.38 23.66
C THR A 60 24.03 16.56 22.71
N TYR A 61 23.64 17.83 22.47
CA TYR A 61 22.56 18.12 21.52
C TYR A 61 22.92 17.75 20.08
N ILE A 62 24.14 18.04 19.64
CA ILE A 62 24.62 17.65 18.29
C ILE A 62 24.62 16.12 18.18
N ASP A 63 25.17 15.41 19.16
CA ASP A 63 25.23 13.95 19.17
C ASP A 63 23.82 13.32 19.15
N SER A 64 22.86 13.92 19.88
CA SER A 64 21.46 13.50 19.85
C SER A 64 20.82 13.68 18.47
N VAL A 65 20.94 14.87 17.86
CA VAL A 65 20.44 15.16 16.51
C VAL A 65 21.09 14.24 15.47
N GLU A 66 22.38 13.98 15.59
CA GLU A 66 23.11 13.10 14.69
C GLU A 66 22.56 11.66 14.75
N ARG A 67 22.46 11.08 15.95
CA ARG A 67 21.91 9.72 16.14
C ARG A 67 20.50 9.59 15.61
N SER A 68 19.65 10.50 15.97
CA SER A 68 18.25 10.51 15.58
C SER A 68 18.07 10.67 14.05
N THR A 69 18.91 11.51 13.41
CA THR A 69 18.94 11.62 11.94
C THR A 69 19.39 10.31 11.29
N LEU A 70 20.40 9.65 11.85
CA LEU A 70 20.89 8.37 11.33
C LEU A 70 19.88 7.24 11.50
N ALA A 71 19.16 7.20 12.62
CA ALA A 71 18.08 6.27 12.86
C ALA A 71 16.90 6.47 11.89
N SER A 72 16.61 7.73 11.51
CA SER A 72 15.55 8.06 10.55
C SER A 72 15.92 7.76 9.09
N PHE A 73 17.21 7.76 8.76
CA PHE A 73 17.71 7.60 7.39
C PHE A 73 18.80 6.51 7.32
N PRO A 74 18.46 5.22 7.50
CA PRO A 74 19.41 4.14 7.33
C PRO A 74 19.91 4.05 5.88
N VAL A 75 20.99 3.33 5.66
CA VAL A 75 21.40 2.88 4.32
C VAL A 75 20.53 1.67 3.97
N SER A 76 19.64 1.81 3.00
CA SER A 76 18.75 0.73 2.56
C SER A 76 19.25 0.13 1.24
N ILE A 77 19.26 -1.19 1.16
CA ILE A 77 19.61 -1.96 -0.03
C ILE A 77 18.50 -2.95 -0.28
N GLN A 78 17.74 -2.72 -1.36
CA GLN A 78 16.60 -3.54 -1.75
C GLN A 78 17.01 -4.64 -2.72
N HIS A 79 16.28 -5.76 -2.73
CA HIS A 79 16.48 -6.85 -3.68
C HIS A 79 16.29 -6.39 -5.12
N GLU A 80 15.25 -5.63 -5.38
CA GLU A 80 14.99 -5.02 -6.69
C GLU A 80 15.15 -3.50 -6.58
N THR A 81 15.88 -2.91 -7.50
CA THR A 81 16.08 -1.46 -7.56
C THR A 81 16.06 -0.98 -9.01
N VAL A 82 15.54 0.22 -9.21
CA VAL A 82 15.58 0.89 -10.51
C VAL A 82 16.79 1.79 -10.60
N ASP A 83 17.59 1.67 -11.65
CA ASP A 83 18.65 2.64 -11.92
C ASP A 83 18.05 3.97 -12.37
N TYR A 84 17.83 4.85 -11.40
CA TYR A 84 17.30 6.19 -11.65
C TYR A 84 18.17 7.02 -12.59
N THR A 85 19.48 6.79 -12.64
CA THR A 85 20.41 7.52 -13.52
C THR A 85 20.19 7.12 -14.96
N SER A 86 20.10 5.82 -15.22
CA SER A 86 19.76 5.27 -16.53
C SER A 86 18.36 5.67 -16.96
N LEU A 87 17.37 5.62 -16.04
CA LEU A 87 16.00 6.06 -16.29
C LEU A 87 15.95 7.55 -16.69
N MET A 88 16.61 8.43 -15.92
CA MET A 88 16.69 9.87 -16.24
C MET A 88 17.37 10.13 -17.56
N THR A 89 18.44 9.39 -17.86
CA THR A 89 19.17 9.50 -19.13
C THR A 89 18.30 9.04 -20.31
N SER A 90 17.55 7.94 -20.14
CA SER A 90 16.62 7.44 -21.14
C SER A 90 15.48 8.42 -21.39
N MET A 91 14.92 9.03 -20.35
CA MET A 91 13.91 10.09 -20.46
C MET A 91 14.44 11.33 -21.21
N MET A 92 15.69 11.72 -20.96
CA MET A 92 16.33 12.82 -21.68
C MET A 92 16.53 12.48 -23.17
N ASN A 93 16.97 11.25 -23.48
CA ASN A 93 17.18 10.78 -24.84
C ASN A 93 15.86 10.68 -25.64
N VAL A 94 14.78 10.22 -25.01
CA VAL A 94 13.43 10.21 -25.64
C VAL A 94 12.99 11.62 -26.00
N ARG A 95 13.29 12.61 -25.16
CA ARG A 95 12.94 14.01 -25.41
C ARG A 95 13.80 14.63 -26.52
N GLU A 96 15.06 14.22 -26.64
CA GLU A 96 15.99 14.71 -27.67
C GLU A 96 15.67 14.10 -29.04
N ASN A 97 15.36 12.81 -29.11
CA ASN A 97 14.95 12.12 -30.34
C ASN A 97 13.59 12.59 -30.90
N ASN A 98 12.73 13.18 -30.06
CA ASN A 98 11.46 13.76 -30.49
C ASN A 98 11.57 15.19 -31.06
N SER A 99 12.77 15.74 -31.25
CA SER A 99 13.02 17.08 -31.78
C SER A 99 13.18 17.15 -33.29
N GLU A 100 12.91 16.05 -34.02
CA GLU A 100 12.89 16.08 -35.51
C GLU A 100 11.78 17.00 -36.02
N GLU A 101 12.06 17.75 -37.11
CA GLU A 101 11.08 18.59 -37.79
C GLU A 101 9.94 17.71 -38.30
N ARG A 102 8.76 17.81 -37.69
CA ARG A 102 7.56 17.06 -38.04
C ARG A 102 6.72 17.88 -39.05
N ASP A 103 6.11 17.17 -39.98
CA ASP A 103 5.18 17.75 -40.93
C ASP A 103 3.97 18.35 -40.15
N PRO A 104 3.70 19.67 -40.30
CA PRO A 104 2.62 20.34 -39.55
C PRO A 104 1.22 19.85 -39.95
N ASP A 105 1.08 19.17 -41.10
CA ASP A 105 -0.21 18.66 -41.60
C ASP A 105 -0.47 17.21 -41.18
N ARG A 106 0.35 16.64 -40.26
CA ARG A 106 0.20 15.28 -39.76
C ARG A 106 0.19 15.23 -38.24
N ILE A 107 -0.58 14.28 -37.68
CA ILE A 107 -0.57 13.94 -36.25
C ILE A 107 0.31 12.70 -36.09
N TYR A 108 1.26 12.79 -35.17
CA TYR A 108 2.20 11.73 -34.86
C TYR A 108 1.88 11.11 -33.51
N THR A 109 2.11 9.81 -33.38
CA THR A 109 2.03 9.13 -32.09
C THR A 109 3.13 9.63 -31.14
N ASN A 110 2.80 9.68 -29.87
CA ASN A 110 3.74 10.03 -28.81
C ASN A 110 3.95 8.79 -27.93
N ASP A 111 5.03 8.07 -28.18
CA ASP A 111 5.35 6.80 -27.53
C ASP A 111 6.10 6.96 -26.19
N ILE A 112 6.17 8.19 -25.63
CA ILE A 112 6.91 8.50 -24.39
C ILE A 112 6.49 7.58 -23.25
N SER A 113 5.19 7.37 -23.05
CA SER A 113 4.68 6.53 -21.95
C SER A 113 5.06 5.05 -22.13
N THR A 114 4.97 4.54 -23.36
CA THR A 114 5.32 3.15 -23.67
C THR A 114 6.83 2.92 -23.55
N GLU A 115 7.63 3.86 -24.05
CA GLU A 115 9.09 3.78 -23.98
C GLU A 115 9.57 3.97 -22.53
N MET A 116 8.92 4.82 -21.75
CA MET A 116 9.18 4.98 -20.31
C MET A 116 8.88 3.68 -19.55
N MET A 117 7.72 3.06 -19.79
CA MET A 117 7.36 1.79 -19.14
C MET A 117 8.33 0.67 -19.54
N LYS A 118 8.68 0.57 -20.81
CA LYS A 118 9.66 -0.39 -21.30
C LYS A 118 11.05 -0.18 -20.69
N THR A 119 11.50 1.06 -20.58
CA THR A 119 12.77 1.40 -19.94
C THR A 119 12.74 1.05 -18.46
N MET A 120 11.68 1.38 -17.74
CA MET A 120 11.53 1.00 -16.33
C MET A 120 11.64 -0.51 -16.13
N LEU A 121 10.97 -1.30 -16.96
CA LEU A 121 11.02 -2.76 -16.87
C LEU A 121 12.38 -3.35 -17.29
N SER A 122 13.11 -2.69 -18.19
CA SER A 122 14.42 -3.17 -18.66
C SER A 122 15.59 -2.77 -17.74
N GLU A 123 15.42 -1.76 -16.90
CA GLU A 123 16.45 -1.22 -16.00
C GLU A 123 16.26 -1.69 -14.54
N LEU A 124 15.38 -2.66 -14.30
CA LEU A 124 15.29 -3.35 -13.02
C LEU A 124 16.59 -4.14 -12.80
N GLN A 125 17.31 -3.78 -11.74
CA GLN A 125 18.48 -4.49 -11.28
C GLN A 125 18.15 -5.29 -10.03
N THR A 126 18.62 -6.53 -9.97
CA THR A 126 18.47 -7.39 -8.79
C THR A 126 19.77 -7.44 -8.01
N ASN A 127 19.71 -7.19 -6.72
CA ASN A 127 20.84 -7.29 -5.81
C ASN A 127 20.86 -8.68 -5.16
N ASN A 128 22.03 -9.29 -5.05
CA ASN A 128 22.20 -10.54 -4.32
C ASN A 128 22.28 -10.28 -2.81
N LEU A 129 21.13 -10.11 -2.18
CA LEU A 129 21.04 -9.81 -0.74
C LEU A 129 21.42 -11.01 0.12
N ALA A 130 21.25 -12.24 -0.37
CA ALA A 130 21.66 -13.44 0.36
C ALA A 130 23.19 -13.48 0.59
N ASP A 131 23.98 -13.21 -0.45
CA ASP A 131 25.45 -13.17 -0.29
C ASP A 131 25.89 -11.91 0.46
N PHE A 132 25.17 -10.81 0.30
CA PHE A 132 25.47 -9.59 1.05
C PHE A 132 25.17 -9.75 2.55
N LYS A 133 24.06 -10.41 2.94
CA LYS A 133 23.77 -10.77 4.33
C LYS A 133 24.90 -11.64 4.91
N LYS A 134 25.32 -12.71 4.21
CA LYS A 134 26.44 -13.55 4.64
C LYS A 134 27.74 -12.75 4.81
N TYR A 135 27.99 -11.78 3.92
CA TYR A 135 29.15 -10.89 4.04
C TYR A 135 29.07 -10.04 5.30
N LEU A 136 27.93 -9.40 5.57
CA LEU A 136 27.73 -8.61 6.79
C LEU A 136 27.86 -9.45 8.06
N GLU A 137 27.28 -10.64 8.09
CA GLU A 137 27.34 -11.57 9.23
C GLU A 137 28.75 -12.18 9.43
N SER A 138 29.56 -12.28 8.38
CA SER A 138 30.94 -12.74 8.47
C SER A 138 31.87 -11.77 9.19
N ASN A 139 31.36 -10.62 9.61
CA ASN A 139 32.08 -9.62 10.38
C ASN A 139 33.29 -9.03 9.66
N PRO A 140 33.10 -8.32 8.52
CA PRO A 140 34.23 -7.72 7.81
C PRO A 140 34.88 -6.63 8.66
N ASP A 141 36.21 -6.73 8.86
CA ASP A 141 37.04 -6.00 9.83
C ASP A 141 36.92 -4.45 9.81
N ASN A 142 36.26 -3.85 8.82
CA ASN A 142 36.22 -2.40 8.65
C ASN A 142 34.80 -1.78 8.73
N ILE A 143 33.75 -2.57 8.68
CA ILE A 143 32.36 -2.07 8.58
C ILE A 143 31.62 -2.21 9.91
N GLN A 144 31.89 -3.28 10.67
CA GLN A 144 31.13 -3.56 11.90
C GLN A 144 31.33 -2.50 12.99
N ASP A 145 32.52 -1.90 13.08
CA ASP A 145 32.75 -0.79 14.01
C ASP A 145 31.95 0.48 13.66
N CYS A 146 31.47 0.56 12.41
CA CYS A 146 30.67 1.67 11.89
C CYS A 146 29.16 1.42 11.99
N ILE A 147 28.73 0.17 12.24
CA ILE A 147 27.31 -0.23 12.25
C ILE A 147 26.79 -0.22 13.69
N GLU A 148 25.65 0.42 13.90
CA GLU A 148 24.87 0.33 15.14
C GLU A 148 23.95 -0.87 15.11
N GLU A 149 23.17 -1.00 14.01
CA GLU A 149 22.21 -2.07 13.82
C GLU A 149 22.05 -2.45 12.35
N ILE A 150 21.69 -3.69 12.08
CA ILE A 150 21.27 -4.18 10.76
C ILE A 150 19.86 -4.76 10.92
N GLN A 151 18.91 -4.24 10.16
CA GLN A 151 17.55 -4.76 10.08
C GLN A 151 17.36 -5.47 8.74
N TYR A 152 16.88 -6.70 8.79
CA TYR A 152 16.53 -7.50 7.62
C TYR A 152 15.02 -7.54 7.48
N SER A 153 14.49 -7.13 6.33
CA SER A 153 13.07 -7.23 6.02
C SER A 153 12.82 -8.34 5.00
N TYR A 154 11.64 -8.95 5.05
CA TYR A 154 11.25 -10.04 4.18
C TYR A 154 9.91 -9.71 3.52
N ASP A 155 9.71 -10.17 2.29
CA ASP A 155 8.46 -9.98 1.54
C ASP A 155 7.39 -10.97 2.03
N SER A 156 7.01 -10.84 3.29
CA SER A 156 6.02 -11.67 3.96
C SER A 156 5.03 -10.81 4.73
N GLN A 157 3.74 -11.12 4.60
CA GLN A 157 2.65 -10.32 5.16
C GLN A 157 2.23 -10.87 6.53
N LEU A 158 2.18 -9.99 7.53
CA LEU A 158 1.56 -10.28 8.83
C LEU A 158 0.04 -10.11 8.72
N TYR A 159 -0.71 -11.17 9.03
CA TYR A 159 -2.17 -11.10 9.17
C TYR A 159 -2.53 -11.05 10.64
N ILE A 160 -3.04 -9.91 11.09
CA ILE A 160 -3.40 -9.69 12.50
C ILE A 160 -4.88 -9.36 12.57
N TYR A 161 -5.55 -10.04 13.49
CA TYR A 161 -6.97 -9.90 13.76
C TYR A 161 -7.18 -9.44 15.19
N GLY A 162 -8.23 -8.70 15.41
CA GLY A 162 -8.69 -8.26 16.71
C GLY A 162 -10.21 -8.19 16.73
N HIS A 163 -10.76 -7.51 17.73
CA HIS A 163 -12.19 -7.33 17.86
C HIS A 163 -12.54 -5.86 17.67
N SER A 164 -13.60 -5.60 16.93
CA SER A 164 -14.21 -4.28 16.85
C SER A 164 -14.83 -3.87 18.20
N ALA A 165 -15.23 -2.62 18.31
CA ALA A 165 -15.95 -2.12 19.49
C ALA A 165 -17.24 -2.92 19.81
N ASP A 166 -17.87 -3.51 18.79
CA ASP A 166 -19.06 -4.37 18.91
C ASP A 166 -18.73 -5.85 19.21
N GLY A 167 -17.44 -6.20 19.27
CA GLY A 167 -16.94 -7.54 19.58
C GLY A 167 -16.88 -8.50 18.38
N GLU A 168 -17.11 -8.02 17.17
CA GLU A 168 -16.93 -8.81 15.96
C GLU A 168 -15.45 -8.91 15.58
N ILE A 169 -15.05 -10.04 14.99
CA ILE A 169 -13.68 -10.20 14.51
C ILE A 169 -13.43 -9.28 13.31
N MET A 170 -12.32 -8.59 13.31
CA MET A 170 -11.89 -7.75 12.21
C MET A 170 -10.40 -7.91 11.92
N GLN A 171 -10.03 -7.72 10.66
CA GLN A 171 -8.64 -7.68 10.24
C GLN A 171 -8.06 -6.31 10.56
N ILE A 172 -6.97 -6.31 11.33
CA ILE A 172 -6.24 -5.10 11.75
C ILE A 172 -5.04 -4.86 10.84
N ASN A 173 -4.33 -5.93 10.48
CA ASN A 173 -3.20 -5.85 9.56
C ASN A 173 -3.29 -6.99 8.51
N PRO A 174 -3.17 -6.70 7.20
CA PRO A 174 -3.21 -5.36 6.58
C PRO A 174 -4.47 -4.58 6.93
N SER A 175 -4.34 -3.26 7.01
CA SER A 175 -5.46 -2.39 7.40
C SER A 175 -6.61 -2.40 6.39
N THR A 176 -7.84 -2.54 6.88
CA THR A 176 -9.07 -2.49 6.08
C THR A 176 -9.71 -1.10 5.99
N VAL A 177 -9.11 -0.09 6.63
CA VAL A 177 -9.62 1.29 6.68
C VAL A 177 -9.83 1.88 5.28
N MET A 178 -8.89 1.65 4.35
CA MET A 178 -9.01 2.11 2.97
C MET A 178 -10.25 1.52 2.27
N THR A 179 -10.51 0.23 2.50
CA THR A 179 -11.68 -0.46 1.96
C THR A 179 -12.97 0.09 2.56
N ALA A 180 -13.01 0.37 3.86
CA ALA A 180 -14.16 0.99 4.51
C ALA A 180 -14.45 2.40 3.97
N MET A 181 -13.40 3.21 3.73
CA MET A 181 -13.53 4.58 3.22
C MET A 181 -13.99 4.65 1.76
N MET A 182 -13.47 3.79 0.90
CA MET A 182 -13.61 3.88 -0.56
C MET A 182 -14.57 2.83 -1.14
N GLY A 183 -14.88 1.78 -0.39
CA GLY A 183 -15.52 0.57 -0.90
C GLY A 183 -14.53 -0.39 -1.56
N GLN A 184 -14.88 -1.67 -1.61
CA GLN A 184 -14.00 -2.77 -2.04
C GLN A 184 -13.44 -2.54 -3.44
N GLU A 185 -14.28 -2.26 -4.43
CA GLU A 185 -13.88 -2.13 -5.83
C GLU A 185 -12.86 -1.00 -6.05
N MET A 186 -13.04 0.14 -5.40
CA MET A 186 -12.12 1.27 -5.52
C MET A 186 -10.83 1.01 -4.73
N ALA A 187 -10.92 0.38 -3.57
CA ALA A 187 -9.75 0.01 -2.76
C ALA A 187 -8.87 -1.01 -3.51
N ASP A 188 -9.47 -2.01 -4.17
CA ASP A 188 -8.76 -3.00 -4.98
C ASP A 188 -8.04 -2.34 -6.17
N ASN A 189 -8.70 -1.42 -6.88
CA ASN A 189 -8.09 -0.68 -7.97
C ASN A 189 -6.90 0.18 -7.50
N VAL A 190 -7.05 0.88 -6.38
CA VAL A 190 -5.97 1.69 -5.78
C VAL A 190 -4.83 0.80 -5.32
N SER A 191 -5.13 -0.33 -4.67
CA SER A 191 -4.13 -1.29 -4.21
C SER A 191 -3.33 -1.89 -5.37
N GLN A 192 -4.00 -2.26 -6.46
CA GLN A 192 -3.34 -2.77 -7.67
C GLN A 192 -2.46 -1.72 -8.33
N MET A 193 -2.93 -0.47 -8.43
CA MET A 193 -2.12 0.63 -8.96
C MET A 193 -0.93 0.92 -8.06
N THR A 194 -1.12 0.90 -6.74
CA THR A 194 -0.08 1.14 -5.74
C THR A 194 0.95 0.03 -5.71
N SER A 195 0.55 -1.25 -5.77
CA SER A 195 1.48 -2.38 -5.81
C SER A 195 2.35 -2.34 -7.07
N THR A 196 1.76 -2.01 -8.22
CA THR A 196 2.50 -1.81 -9.46
C THR A 196 3.49 -0.64 -9.35
N TYR A 197 3.05 0.48 -8.74
CA TYR A 197 3.90 1.65 -8.57
C TYR A 197 5.02 1.42 -7.54
N SER A 198 4.75 0.75 -6.43
CA SER A 198 5.75 0.46 -5.40
C SER A 198 6.78 -0.57 -5.87
N SER A 199 6.39 -1.57 -6.65
CA SER A 199 7.34 -2.50 -7.27
C SER A 199 8.24 -1.82 -8.31
N LEU A 200 7.75 -0.76 -8.99
CA LEU A 200 8.53 0.00 -9.96
C LEU A 200 9.42 1.07 -9.32
N MET A 201 9.00 1.69 -8.21
CA MET A 201 9.68 2.84 -7.58
C MET A 201 10.44 2.47 -6.31
N GLY A 202 10.41 1.21 -5.88
CA GLY A 202 11.15 0.73 -4.70
C GLY A 202 10.74 1.39 -3.38
N SER A 203 9.57 2.01 -3.32
CA SER A 203 9.11 2.67 -2.10
C SER A 203 7.92 1.92 -1.49
N SER A 204 8.14 1.32 -0.33
CA SER A 204 7.13 0.72 0.54
C SER A 204 6.20 1.76 1.22
N SER A 205 6.17 3.00 0.73
CA SER A 205 5.60 4.14 1.46
C SER A 205 4.09 4.34 1.31
N MET A 206 3.31 3.39 0.81
CA MET A 206 1.85 3.53 0.75
C MET A 206 1.05 2.57 1.65
N SER A 207 1.68 1.81 2.53
CA SER A 207 1.01 1.16 3.66
C SER A 207 0.79 2.14 4.84
N SER A 208 0.47 3.40 4.53
CA SER A 208 0.32 4.46 5.54
C SER A 208 -0.86 4.27 6.50
N TYR A 209 -1.64 3.23 6.29
CA TYR A 209 -2.76 2.85 7.16
C TYR A 209 -2.46 1.64 8.05
N ASP A 210 -1.32 0.94 7.84
CA ASP A 210 -0.93 -0.17 8.69
C ASP A 210 -0.51 0.34 10.07
N ALA A 211 -1.06 -0.27 11.10
CA ALA A 211 -0.79 0.12 12.48
C ALA A 211 0.35 -0.70 13.12
N PHE A 212 0.80 -1.79 12.50
CA PHE A 212 1.84 -2.66 13.01
C PHE A 212 3.19 -2.35 12.39
N HIS A 213 4.18 -2.06 13.24
CA HIS A 213 5.53 -1.66 12.83
C HIS A 213 6.57 -2.55 13.50
N GLU A 214 7.53 -3.04 12.71
CA GLU A 214 8.68 -3.75 13.28
C GLU A 214 9.59 -2.75 14.00
N LEU A 215 9.89 -3.06 15.25
CA LEU A 215 10.73 -2.26 16.12
C LEU A 215 12.21 -2.49 15.80
N LEU A 216 13.02 -1.49 16.13
CA LEU A 216 14.47 -1.63 16.20
C LEU A 216 14.88 -2.55 17.34
N SER A 217 16.17 -2.89 17.45
CA SER A 217 16.68 -3.69 18.57
C SER A 217 16.42 -3.04 19.94
N SER A 218 16.45 -3.87 20.97
CA SER A 218 16.20 -3.42 22.34
C SER A 218 17.13 -2.27 22.77
N ASP A 219 18.39 -2.29 22.35
CA ASP A 219 19.39 -1.27 22.71
C ASP A 219 19.06 0.09 22.08
N MET A 220 18.55 0.10 20.85
CA MET A 220 18.08 1.32 20.19
C MET A 220 16.74 1.78 20.76
N LEU A 221 15.82 0.85 21.09
CA LEU A 221 14.54 1.20 21.68
C LEU A 221 14.70 1.93 23.02
N GLU A 222 15.62 1.47 23.89
CA GLU A 222 15.91 2.13 25.17
C GLU A 222 16.41 3.57 25.01
N THR A 223 17.04 3.86 23.88
CA THR A 223 17.59 5.19 23.60
C THR A 223 16.56 6.13 22.95
N GLU A 224 15.68 5.58 22.12
CA GLU A 224 14.78 6.37 21.27
C GLU A 224 13.36 6.52 21.88
N TYR A 225 13.00 5.69 22.87
CA TYR A 225 11.66 5.67 23.45
C TYR A 225 11.66 5.74 24.99
N GLU A 226 10.74 6.52 25.52
CA GLU A 226 10.36 6.54 26.92
C GLU A 226 9.24 5.51 27.16
N VAL A 227 9.40 4.66 28.18
CA VAL A 227 8.34 3.71 28.61
C VAL A 227 7.36 4.45 29.50
N LEU A 228 6.15 4.70 29.02
CA LEU A 228 5.08 5.34 29.80
C LEU A 228 4.41 4.37 30.77
N ALA A 229 4.23 3.12 30.36
CA ALA A 229 3.65 2.05 31.17
C ALA A 229 4.18 0.69 30.72
N GLY A 230 4.22 -0.27 31.63
CA GLY A 230 4.68 -1.62 31.35
C GLY A 230 6.19 -1.73 31.15
N ARG A 231 6.63 -2.40 30.10
CA ARG A 231 8.03 -2.65 29.75
C ARG A 231 8.24 -2.81 28.24
N LEU A 232 9.48 -2.88 27.81
CA LEU A 232 9.84 -3.26 26.43
C LEU A 232 9.50 -4.74 26.16
N PRO A 233 9.22 -5.12 24.90
CA PRO A 233 8.95 -6.50 24.51
C PRO A 233 10.23 -7.34 24.55
N GLU A 234 10.14 -8.55 25.09
CA GLU A 234 11.26 -9.50 25.22
C GLU A 234 11.05 -10.80 24.42
N SER A 235 9.80 -11.07 23.99
CA SER A 235 9.41 -12.29 23.30
C SER A 235 8.71 -11.98 21.99
N TYR A 236 8.69 -12.96 21.08
CA TYR A 236 8.03 -12.84 19.78
C TYR A 236 6.50 -12.62 19.87
N ASP A 237 5.87 -13.03 20.96
CA ASP A 237 4.43 -12.87 21.21
C ASP A 237 4.08 -11.59 21.98
N GLU A 238 5.06 -10.71 22.20
CA GLU A 238 4.89 -9.45 22.91
C GLU A 238 4.95 -8.26 21.98
N VAL A 239 4.01 -7.34 22.13
CA VAL A 239 3.90 -6.11 21.36
C VAL A 239 3.76 -4.91 22.31
N VAL A 240 4.00 -3.73 21.81
CA VAL A 240 3.86 -2.47 22.56
C VAL A 240 3.02 -1.48 21.78
N VAL A 241 2.29 -0.63 22.50
CA VAL A 241 1.59 0.51 21.91
C VAL A 241 2.59 1.65 21.73
N LEU A 242 2.65 2.20 20.54
CA LEU A 242 3.41 3.39 20.20
C LEU A 242 2.46 4.60 20.19
N VAL A 243 2.82 5.67 20.89
CA VAL A 243 2.09 6.93 20.87
C VAL A 243 2.97 8.03 20.30
N THR A 244 2.37 9.14 19.88
CA THR A 244 3.13 10.31 19.40
C THR A 244 3.83 11.04 20.56
N ASP A 245 4.67 12.01 20.27
CA ASP A 245 5.33 12.91 21.24
C ASP A 245 4.33 13.66 22.13
N ARG A 246 3.04 13.73 21.73
CA ARG A 246 1.95 14.35 22.48
C ARG A 246 1.06 13.38 23.25
N ASN A 247 1.45 12.09 23.34
CA ASN A 247 0.64 11.01 23.88
C ASN A 247 -0.67 10.80 23.12
N GLU A 248 -0.64 10.91 21.80
CA GLU A 248 -1.79 10.76 20.91
C GLU A 248 -1.63 9.52 20.04
N ILE A 249 -2.74 8.94 19.63
CA ILE A 249 -2.85 7.95 18.56
C ILE A 249 -3.76 8.58 17.51
N SER A 250 -3.40 8.48 16.22
CA SER A 250 -4.20 9.10 15.15
C SER A 250 -5.58 8.44 15.06
N ASP A 251 -6.56 9.19 14.60
CA ASP A 251 -7.92 8.70 14.35
C ASP A 251 -7.92 7.51 13.38
N VAL A 252 -7.13 7.57 12.31
CA VAL A 252 -6.96 6.46 11.36
C VAL A 252 -6.44 5.21 12.08
N THR A 253 -5.44 5.35 12.96
CA THR A 253 -4.93 4.23 13.76
C THR A 253 -5.98 3.68 14.72
N LEU A 254 -6.85 4.54 15.30
CA LEU A 254 -7.96 4.08 16.14
C LEU A 254 -8.97 3.24 15.37
N TYR A 255 -9.31 3.63 14.13
CA TYR A 255 -10.15 2.81 13.24
C TYR A 255 -9.45 1.50 12.85
N THR A 256 -8.15 1.56 12.55
CA THR A 256 -7.38 0.36 12.21
C THR A 256 -7.33 -0.64 13.37
N LEU A 257 -7.15 -0.17 14.60
CA LEU A 257 -7.08 -1.03 15.80
C LEU A 257 -8.46 -1.48 16.32
N GLY A 258 -9.56 -1.08 15.68
CA GLY A 258 -10.91 -1.41 16.13
C GLY A 258 -11.37 -0.65 17.39
N LEU A 259 -10.63 0.38 17.82
CA LEU A 259 -11.00 1.26 18.93
C LEU A 259 -12.10 2.26 18.53
N ARG A 260 -12.33 2.41 17.23
CA ARG A 260 -13.47 3.08 16.61
C ARG A 260 -14.07 2.17 15.54
N ASP A 261 -15.38 2.30 15.35
CA ASP A 261 -16.12 1.50 14.39
C ASP A 261 -15.82 1.97 12.95
N GLN A 262 -15.25 1.08 12.11
CA GLN A 262 -14.95 1.37 10.71
C GLN A 262 -16.21 1.64 9.87
N SER A 263 -17.39 1.20 10.31
CA SER A 263 -18.65 1.51 9.63
C SER A 263 -18.94 3.01 9.58
N GLU A 264 -18.38 3.81 10.50
CA GLU A 264 -18.46 5.27 10.46
C GLU A 264 -17.80 5.86 9.20
N LEU A 265 -16.85 5.15 8.60
CA LEU A 265 -16.13 5.57 7.39
C LEU A 265 -16.85 5.17 6.10
N GLU A 266 -17.82 4.25 6.20
CA GLU A 266 -18.54 3.74 5.04
C GLU A 266 -19.24 4.86 4.28
N GLY A 267 -18.99 4.90 2.98
CA GLY A 267 -19.59 5.90 2.11
C GLY A 267 -18.98 7.30 2.21
N MET A 268 -17.95 7.54 3.01
CA MET A 268 -17.30 8.85 3.12
C MET A 268 -16.87 9.39 1.76
N MET A 269 -16.26 8.56 0.94
CA MET A 269 -15.84 8.95 -0.42
C MET A 269 -17.05 9.27 -1.31
N ALA A 270 -18.14 8.51 -1.21
CA ALA A 270 -19.36 8.77 -1.97
C ALA A 270 -19.98 10.13 -1.60
N HIS A 271 -20.02 10.48 -0.32
CA HIS A 271 -20.49 11.79 0.16
C HIS A 271 -19.58 12.92 -0.33
N VAL A 272 -18.25 12.74 -0.26
CA VAL A 272 -17.29 13.72 -0.77
C VAL A 272 -17.46 13.93 -2.28
N MET A 273 -17.64 12.85 -3.06
CA MET A 273 -17.84 12.94 -4.51
C MET A 273 -19.19 13.56 -4.89
N SER A 274 -20.23 13.35 -4.10
CA SER A 274 -21.55 13.99 -4.31
C SER A 274 -21.59 15.47 -3.88
N GLY A 275 -20.52 15.96 -3.22
CA GLY A 275 -20.46 17.32 -2.68
C GLY A 275 -21.29 17.51 -1.40
N GLU A 276 -21.69 16.43 -0.77
CA GLU A 276 -22.36 16.46 0.52
C GLU A 276 -21.33 16.54 1.66
N SER A 277 -21.68 17.23 2.75
CA SER A 277 -20.84 17.27 3.94
C SER A 277 -20.95 15.94 4.68
N PHE A 278 -19.82 15.28 4.88
CA PHE A 278 -19.70 14.11 5.75
C PHE A 278 -19.27 14.60 7.14
N ASP A 279 -20.07 14.34 8.15
CA ASP A 279 -19.80 14.75 9.53
C ASP A 279 -19.44 13.51 10.35
N LEU A 280 -18.14 13.37 10.64
CA LEU A 280 -17.65 12.37 11.56
C LEU A 280 -17.76 12.93 12.98
N ASP A 281 -18.33 12.17 13.90
CA ASP A 281 -18.27 12.50 15.32
C ASP A 281 -16.84 12.32 15.82
N THR A 282 -16.07 13.40 15.78
CA THR A 282 -14.68 13.46 16.25
C THR A 282 -14.59 13.72 17.75
N GLY A 283 -15.59 13.29 18.56
CA GLY A 283 -15.59 13.47 20.01
C GLY A 283 -14.23 13.20 20.65
N ASP A 284 -13.92 13.94 21.73
CA ASP A 284 -12.67 13.78 22.51
C ASP A 284 -12.63 12.38 23.16
N LEU A 285 -12.11 11.38 22.43
CA LEU A 285 -11.85 10.05 22.93
C LEU A 285 -10.55 10.05 23.73
N SER A 286 -10.55 9.40 24.88
CA SER A 286 -9.34 9.17 25.66
C SER A 286 -9.35 7.76 26.22
N PHE A 287 -8.20 7.12 26.21
CA PHE A 287 -8.00 5.76 26.71
C PHE A 287 -7.05 5.79 27.90
N SER A 288 -7.32 4.99 28.91
CA SER A 288 -6.36 4.76 29.98
C SER A 288 -5.26 3.81 29.50
N TYR A 289 -4.11 3.81 30.20
CA TYR A 289 -3.06 2.85 29.92
C TYR A 289 -3.53 1.40 30.09
N ASP A 290 -4.41 1.16 31.06
CA ASP A 290 -4.98 -0.18 31.30
C ASP A 290 -5.88 -0.63 30.14
N ASP A 291 -6.63 0.28 29.50
CA ASP A 291 -7.45 -0.03 28.34
C ASP A 291 -6.57 -0.46 27.16
N LEU A 292 -5.50 0.28 26.89
CA LEU A 292 -4.57 -0.01 25.80
C LEU A 292 -3.74 -1.28 26.06
N MET A 293 -3.29 -1.50 27.28
CA MET A 293 -2.57 -2.72 27.67
C MET A 293 -3.48 -3.94 27.74
N GLY A 294 -4.79 -3.74 27.81
CA GLY A 294 -5.81 -4.80 27.78
C GLY A 294 -6.18 -5.27 26.37
N MET A 295 -5.65 -4.64 25.30
CA MET A 295 -5.93 -5.07 23.93
C MET A 295 -5.32 -6.45 23.66
N GLU A 296 -6.08 -7.29 22.99
CA GLU A 296 -5.66 -8.62 22.55
C GLU A 296 -5.71 -8.72 21.03
N PHE A 297 -4.64 -9.23 20.44
CA PHE A 297 -4.53 -9.45 19.00
C PHE A 297 -4.22 -10.92 18.74
N SER A 298 -4.62 -11.39 17.57
CA SER A 298 -4.33 -12.73 17.07
C SER A 298 -3.59 -12.65 15.76
N MET A 299 -2.40 -13.22 15.69
CA MET A 299 -1.66 -13.35 14.44
C MET A 299 -1.98 -14.70 13.81
N LEU A 300 -2.39 -14.66 12.54
CA LEU A 300 -2.52 -15.82 11.66
C LEU A 300 -1.44 -15.75 10.58
N THR A 301 -0.96 -16.89 10.14
CA THR A 301 -0.13 -16.98 8.95
C THR A 301 -1.00 -17.10 7.70
N ALA A 302 -0.51 -16.70 6.52
CA ALA A 302 -1.26 -16.83 5.28
C ALA A 302 -1.82 -18.24 5.05
N PRO A 303 -1.09 -19.35 5.28
CA PRO A 303 -1.65 -20.70 5.17
C PRO A 303 -2.83 -20.99 6.08
N GLU A 304 -2.95 -20.34 7.26
CA GLU A 304 -4.06 -20.54 8.19
C GLU A 304 -5.38 -19.89 7.73
N LEU A 305 -5.33 -19.09 6.67
CA LEU A 305 -6.49 -18.49 6.03
C LEU A 305 -7.17 -19.44 5.03
N TYR A 306 -6.61 -20.62 4.80
CA TYR A 306 -7.08 -21.59 3.82
C TYR A 306 -7.46 -22.90 4.49
N GLN A 307 -8.49 -23.55 3.95
CA GLN A 307 -8.93 -24.88 4.38
C GLN A 307 -8.68 -25.91 3.29
N LYS A 308 -8.15 -27.07 3.69
CA LYS A 308 -7.92 -28.19 2.79
C LYS A 308 -9.22 -28.89 2.45
N ASN A 309 -9.46 -29.13 1.16
CA ASN A 309 -10.60 -29.88 0.62
C ASN A 309 -10.33 -31.39 0.56
N ASP A 310 -11.40 -32.17 0.40
CA ASP A 310 -11.30 -33.62 0.27
C ASP A 310 -10.56 -34.07 -0.99
N ASP A 311 -10.54 -33.26 -2.04
CA ASP A 311 -9.82 -33.50 -3.30
C ASP A 311 -8.32 -33.11 -3.23
N GLY A 312 -7.88 -32.52 -2.12
CA GLY A 312 -6.51 -32.12 -1.86
C GLY A 312 -6.20 -30.67 -2.24
N THR A 313 -7.14 -29.94 -2.85
CA THR A 313 -7.03 -28.50 -3.09
C THR A 313 -7.28 -27.69 -1.81
N TRP A 314 -7.06 -26.37 -1.89
CA TRP A 314 -7.25 -25.48 -0.75
C TRP A 314 -8.15 -24.30 -1.12
N THR A 315 -9.09 -23.98 -0.22
CA THR A 315 -10.05 -22.88 -0.39
C THR A 315 -9.75 -21.75 0.58
N ASP A 316 -9.81 -20.52 0.08
CA ASP A 316 -9.71 -19.31 0.89
C ASP A 316 -10.95 -19.15 1.78
N MET A 317 -10.74 -19.08 3.08
CA MET A 317 -11.78 -19.00 4.09
C MET A 317 -11.98 -17.60 4.70
N ARG A 318 -11.30 -16.58 4.17
CA ARG A 318 -11.41 -15.21 4.70
C ARG A 318 -12.83 -14.62 4.66
N SER A 319 -13.68 -15.13 3.78
CA SER A 319 -15.09 -14.72 3.70
C SER A 319 -16.02 -15.50 4.65
N ASP A 320 -15.54 -16.55 5.30
CA ASP A 320 -16.29 -17.36 6.26
C ASP A 320 -16.02 -16.86 7.68
N SER A 321 -16.97 -16.11 8.25
CA SER A 321 -16.83 -15.50 9.57
C SER A 321 -16.67 -16.55 10.70
N GLU A 322 -17.35 -17.70 10.61
CA GLU A 322 -17.24 -18.76 11.63
C GLU A 322 -15.85 -19.41 11.61
N TYR A 323 -15.34 -19.67 10.41
CA TYR A 323 -13.97 -20.16 10.26
C TYR A 323 -12.95 -19.16 10.79
N MET A 324 -13.09 -17.89 10.43
CA MET A 324 -12.15 -16.83 10.84
C MET A 324 -12.17 -16.60 12.36
N GLU A 325 -13.34 -16.69 13.01
CA GLU A 325 -13.43 -16.63 14.46
C GLU A 325 -12.65 -17.76 15.11
N GLN A 326 -12.86 -19.02 14.66
CA GLN A 326 -12.13 -20.19 15.16
C GLN A 326 -10.62 -20.10 14.85
N ALA A 327 -10.25 -19.68 13.66
CA ALA A 327 -8.84 -19.51 13.29
C ALA A 327 -8.16 -18.45 14.16
N SER A 328 -8.83 -17.31 14.40
CA SER A 328 -8.34 -16.26 15.26
C SER A 328 -8.19 -16.74 16.72
N GLU A 329 -9.16 -17.50 17.26
CA GLU A 329 -9.05 -18.06 18.60
C GLU A 329 -7.82 -18.98 18.76
N ASN A 330 -7.50 -19.76 17.73
CA ASN A 330 -6.37 -20.67 17.70
C ASN A 330 -5.05 -20.04 17.27
N GLY A 331 -5.09 -18.82 16.74
CA GLY A 331 -3.93 -18.06 16.29
C GLY A 331 -2.97 -17.68 17.42
N LEU A 332 -1.79 -17.20 17.05
CA LEU A 332 -0.82 -16.71 18.03
C LEU A 332 -1.39 -15.46 18.74
N LYS A 333 -1.56 -15.52 20.05
CA LYS A 333 -2.02 -14.37 20.82
C LYS A 333 -0.86 -13.41 21.08
N LEU A 334 -1.00 -12.17 20.59
CA LEU A 334 -0.06 -11.10 20.84
C LEU A 334 -0.51 -10.30 22.06
N LYS A 335 0.42 -10.10 22.99
CA LYS A 335 0.17 -9.44 24.28
C LYS A 335 0.79 -8.04 24.28
N VAL A 336 0.00 -7.04 24.59
CA VAL A 336 0.50 -5.69 24.81
C VAL A 336 1.18 -5.64 26.19
N VAL A 337 2.52 -5.42 26.19
CA VAL A 337 3.33 -5.43 27.42
C VAL A 337 3.81 -4.05 27.85
N GLY A 338 3.64 -3.05 27.00
CA GLY A 338 4.06 -1.68 27.31
C GLY A 338 3.46 -0.64 26.39
N ILE A 339 3.61 0.61 26.81
CA ILE A 339 3.25 1.80 26.03
C ILE A 339 4.51 2.65 25.92
N LEU A 340 4.93 2.93 24.70
CA LEU A 340 6.15 3.65 24.38
C LEU A 340 5.83 4.99 23.73
N LYS A 341 6.59 5.99 24.09
CA LYS A 341 6.56 7.34 23.54
C LYS A 341 7.94 7.68 23.00
N PRO A 342 8.08 8.31 21.82
CA PRO A 342 9.37 8.80 21.36
C PRO A 342 10.00 9.74 22.38
N ASP A 343 11.30 9.60 22.65
CA ASP A 343 12.02 10.54 23.48
C ASP A 343 11.96 11.95 22.87
N ALA A 344 12.02 12.98 23.70
CA ALA A 344 11.89 14.38 23.26
C ALA A 344 12.97 14.79 22.24
N ASP A 345 14.11 14.13 22.27
CA ASP A 345 15.25 14.37 21.36
C ASP A 345 15.28 13.35 20.20
N SER A 346 14.34 12.38 20.13
CA SER A 346 14.23 11.42 19.05
C SER A 346 13.64 12.06 17.78
N LEU A 347 14.26 11.80 16.64
CA LEU A 347 13.74 12.17 15.32
C LEU A 347 13.11 10.97 14.61
N ILE A 348 12.93 9.84 15.27
CA ILE A 348 12.26 8.68 14.68
C ILE A 348 10.82 9.08 14.35
N SER A 349 10.63 9.41 13.08
CA SER A 349 9.36 9.83 12.49
C SER A 349 8.42 8.65 12.18
N SER A 350 8.85 7.42 12.41
CA SER A 350 8.10 6.20 12.07
C SER A 350 6.79 6.04 12.85
N THR A 351 6.59 6.81 13.91
CA THR A 351 5.40 6.76 14.77
C THR A 351 4.61 8.07 14.78
N SER A 352 4.66 8.83 13.69
CA SER A 352 3.89 10.09 13.60
C SER A 352 2.38 9.92 13.79
N SER A 353 1.86 8.69 13.67
CA SER A 353 0.45 8.35 13.81
C SER A 353 0.13 7.51 15.06
N GLY A 354 1.17 7.05 15.80
CA GLY A 354 1.01 5.99 16.78
C GLY A 354 0.83 4.62 16.11
N GLY A 355 0.70 3.55 16.90
CA GLY A 355 0.53 2.20 16.37
C GLY A 355 0.91 1.11 17.35
N ILE A 356 1.20 -0.06 16.82
CA ILE A 356 1.67 -1.24 17.57
C ILE A 356 3.06 -1.62 17.10
N GLY A 357 4.00 -1.68 18.01
CA GLY A 357 5.36 -2.13 17.76
C GLY A 357 5.54 -3.61 18.06
N TYR A 358 6.17 -4.36 17.17
CA TYR A 358 6.51 -5.77 17.36
C TYR A 358 8.01 -6.02 17.12
N THR A 359 8.53 -7.10 17.67
CA THR A 359 9.96 -7.45 17.55
C THR A 359 10.22 -8.24 16.28
N HIS A 360 11.46 -8.17 15.74
CA HIS A 360 11.93 -9.00 14.63
C HIS A 360 11.72 -10.51 14.87
N ALA A 361 11.77 -10.95 16.11
CA ALA A 361 11.49 -12.33 16.48
C ALA A 361 10.08 -12.81 16.08
N LEU A 362 9.08 -11.91 15.99
CA LEU A 362 7.76 -12.25 15.48
C LEU A 362 7.82 -12.54 13.98
N THR A 363 8.57 -11.75 13.22
CA THR A 363 8.79 -11.98 11.77
C THR A 363 9.46 -13.34 11.54
N GLU A 364 10.51 -13.66 12.28
CA GLU A 364 11.19 -14.96 12.18
C GLU A 364 10.26 -16.13 12.55
N TYR A 365 9.48 -15.98 13.63
CA TYR A 365 8.49 -16.99 14.05
C TYR A 365 7.44 -17.22 12.97
N MET A 366 6.90 -16.14 12.39
CA MET A 366 5.90 -16.21 11.33
C MET A 366 6.44 -16.93 10.09
N ILE A 367 7.62 -16.55 9.59
CA ILE A 367 8.26 -17.18 8.43
C ILE A 367 8.50 -18.66 8.70
N GLY A 368 9.00 -19.01 9.88
CA GLY A 368 9.19 -20.41 10.27
C GLY A 368 7.88 -21.20 10.24
N LYS A 369 6.79 -20.64 10.77
CA LYS A 369 5.47 -21.26 10.80
C LYS A 369 4.85 -21.41 9.41
N VAL A 370 5.00 -20.39 8.56
CA VAL A 370 4.58 -20.42 7.14
C VAL A 370 5.28 -21.56 6.40
N ASN A 371 6.61 -21.59 6.45
CA ASN A 371 7.42 -22.57 5.74
C ASN A 371 7.17 -24.01 6.23
N ASP A 372 6.78 -24.18 7.49
CA ASP A 372 6.45 -25.48 8.09
C ASP A 372 5.01 -25.93 7.82
N SER A 373 4.15 -25.08 7.27
CA SER A 373 2.74 -25.39 7.01
C SER A 373 2.55 -26.53 6.02
N GLU A 374 1.40 -27.24 6.14
CA GLU A 374 1.04 -28.33 5.22
C GLU A 374 0.79 -27.78 3.80
N LEU A 375 0.15 -26.62 3.70
CA LEU A 375 -0.17 -25.97 2.42
C LEU A 375 1.09 -25.61 1.64
N VAL A 376 2.06 -24.96 2.28
CA VAL A 376 3.34 -24.61 1.65
C VAL A 376 4.12 -25.86 1.24
N LYS A 377 4.17 -26.87 2.11
CA LYS A 377 4.81 -28.15 1.79
C LYS A 377 4.14 -28.88 0.63
N ALA A 378 2.82 -28.76 0.50
CA ALA A 378 2.07 -29.32 -0.64
C ALA A 378 2.45 -28.60 -1.94
N GLN A 379 2.53 -27.24 -1.94
CA GLN A 379 2.94 -26.49 -3.13
C GLN A 379 4.39 -26.75 -3.52
N ILE A 380 5.31 -26.76 -2.57
CA ILE A 380 6.74 -27.07 -2.83
C ILE A 380 6.91 -28.52 -3.32
N GLY A 381 6.12 -29.43 -2.79
CA GLY A 381 6.16 -30.84 -3.17
C GLY A 381 5.61 -31.13 -4.56
N ASN A 382 4.82 -30.21 -5.12
CA ASN A 382 4.24 -30.29 -6.46
C ASN A 382 4.37 -28.94 -7.20
N PRO A 383 5.58 -28.62 -7.69
CA PRO A 383 5.88 -27.29 -8.25
C PRO A 383 5.20 -27.01 -9.59
N ASP A 384 4.66 -28.03 -10.26
CA ASP A 384 4.02 -27.91 -11.57
C ASP A 384 2.50 -27.69 -11.47
N VAL A 385 1.91 -27.83 -10.26
CA VAL A 385 0.45 -27.77 -10.04
C VAL A 385 0.12 -26.70 -9.02
N ASP A 386 -0.88 -25.90 -9.35
CA ASP A 386 -1.45 -24.92 -8.44
C ASP A 386 -2.22 -25.64 -7.31
N VAL A 387 -1.76 -25.47 -6.09
CA VAL A 387 -2.33 -26.12 -4.90
C VAL A 387 -3.78 -25.66 -4.60
N PHE A 388 -4.19 -24.51 -5.09
CA PHE A 388 -5.55 -23.98 -4.87
C PHE A 388 -6.58 -24.55 -5.84
N THR A 389 -6.20 -24.74 -7.10
CA THR A 389 -7.10 -25.22 -8.17
C THR A 389 -6.89 -26.68 -8.53
N GLY A 390 -5.72 -27.24 -8.21
CA GLY A 390 -5.33 -28.58 -8.65
C GLY A 390 -4.95 -28.66 -10.13
N ILE A 391 -4.80 -27.53 -10.82
CA ILE A 391 -4.51 -27.43 -12.24
C ILE A 391 -3.01 -27.16 -12.45
N GLU A 392 -2.44 -27.65 -13.55
CA GLU A 392 -1.04 -27.38 -13.91
C GLU A 392 -0.81 -25.89 -14.21
N PHE A 393 0.33 -25.37 -13.77
CA PHE A 393 0.74 -24.01 -14.12
C PHE A 393 1.01 -23.89 -15.63
N PRO A 394 0.72 -22.71 -16.25
CA PRO A 394 1.02 -22.48 -17.64
C PRO A 394 2.54 -22.58 -17.89
N LYS A 395 2.93 -23.30 -18.93
CA LYS A 395 4.32 -23.39 -19.35
C LYS A 395 4.67 -22.20 -20.23
N ALA A 396 5.88 -21.66 -20.07
CA ALA A 396 6.32 -20.43 -20.75
C ALA A 396 6.23 -20.50 -22.29
N ASP A 397 6.14 -21.69 -22.88
CA ASP A 397 6.06 -21.91 -24.32
C ASP A 397 4.60 -22.08 -24.84
N GLU A 398 3.58 -22.03 -23.98
CA GLU A 398 2.17 -22.28 -24.33
C GLU A 398 1.34 -20.97 -24.32
N GLU A 399 1.80 -19.93 -25.03
CA GLU A 399 1.04 -18.65 -25.16
C GLU A 399 -0.25 -18.75 -26.03
N GLU A 400 -0.60 -19.90 -26.60
CA GLU A 400 -1.63 -19.97 -27.65
C GLU A 400 -3.06 -20.32 -27.18
N ASP A 401 -3.28 -20.71 -25.90
CA ASP A 401 -4.61 -21.20 -25.46
C ASP A 401 -5.30 -20.30 -24.40
N LYS A 402 -5.14 -19.00 -24.44
CA LYS A 402 -5.97 -18.12 -23.61
C LYS A 402 -7.42 -18.16 -24.07
N ALA A 403 -8.33 -18.50 -23.18
CA ALA A 403 -9.75 -18.31 -23.43
C ALA A 403 -10.02 -16.90 -23.93
N MET A 404 -10.79 -16.82 -24.98
CA MET A 404 -11.20 -15.53 -25.51
C MET A 404 -12.11 -14.84 -24.50
N SER A 405 -11.93 -13.52 -24.29
CA SER A 405 -12.86 -12.80 -23.41
C SER A 405 -14.31 -13.03 -23.89
N GLN A 406 -15.26 -13.07 -22.97
CA GLN A 406 -16.67 -13.21 -23.30
C GLN A 406 -17.12 -12.19 -24.34
N SER A 407 -16.60 -10.96 -24.27
CA SER A 407 -16.85 -9.88 -25.23
C SER A 407 -16.30 -10.20 -26.62
N ASP A 408 -15.06 -10.69 -26.69
CA ASP A 408 -14.42 -11.01 -27.97
C ASP A 408 -15.05 -12.24 -28.62
N ALA A 409 -15.37 -13.27 -27.84
CA ALA A 409 -16.10 -14.44 -28.28
C ALA A 409 -17.50 -14.08 -28.79
N MET A 410 -18.23 -13.22 -28.09
CA MET A 410 -19.52 -12.68 -28.56
C MET A 410 -19.36 -11.88 -29.86
N ASN A 411 -18.34 -11.05 -29.98
CA ASN A 411 -18.05 -10.31 -31.20
C ASN A 411 -17.74 -11.25 -32.39
N MET A 412 -16.93 -12.30 -32.15
CA MET A 412 -16.60 -13.29 -33.15
C MET A 412 -17.85 -14.06 -33.62
N ILE A 413 -18.67 -14.56 -32.68
CA ILE A 413 -19.92 -15.26 -33.00
C ILE A 413 -20.91 -14.31 -33.70
N THR A 414 -20.99 -13.03 -33.28
CA THR A 414 -21.84 -12.03 -33.95
C THR A 414 -21.46 -11.85 -35.42
N GLY A 415 -20.18 -11.95 -35.75
CA GLY A 415 -19.71 -11.97 -37.15
C GLY A 415 -20.23 -13.13 -37.99
N MET A 416 -20.50 -14.27 -37.34
CA MET A 416 -20.97 -15.51 -37.97
C MET A 416 -22.51 -15.63 -38.00
N LEU A 417 -23.25 -14.69 -37.39
CA LEU A 417 -24.71 -14.69 -37.41
C LEU A 417 -25.25 -14.42 -38.80
N SER A 418 -26.33 -15.13 -39.18
CA SER A 418 -27.10 -14.82 -40.35
C SER A 418 -27.77 -13.44 -40.26
N ASP A 419 -28.15 -12.85 -41.38
CA ASP A 419 -28.86 -11.55 -41.40
C ASP A 419 -30.16 -11.61 -40.60
N GLU A 420 -30.83 -12.75 -40.59
CA GLU A 420 -32.05 -12.99 -39.82
C GLU A 420 -31.77 -13.03 -38.31
N GLN A 421 -30.68 -13.69 -37.87
CA GLN A 421 -30.24 -13.69 -36.48
C GLN A 421 -29.77 -12.31 -36.02
N LYS A 422 -29.05 -11.55 -36.84
CA LYS A 422 -28.67 -10.17 -36.54
C LYS A 422 -29.89 -9.27 -36.34
N ALA A 423 -30.94 -9.44 -37.16
CA ALA A 423 -32.19 -8.72 -36.99
C ALA A 423 -32.90 -9.07 -35.69
N GLN A 424 -32.94 -10.36 -35.33
CA GLN A 424 -33.50 -10.83 -34.06
C GLN A 424 -32.71 -10.31 -32.86
N LEU A 425 -31.37 -10.34 -32.93
CA LEU A 425 -30.48 -9.81 -31.90
C LEU A 425 -30.75 -8.31 -31.67
N ASN A 426 -30.76 -7.52 -32.75
CA ASN A 426 -31.05 -6.09 -32.66
C ASN A 426 -32.44 -5.80 -32.10
N GLN A 427 -33.44 -6.60 -32.45
CA GLN A 427 -34.79 -6.49 -31.90
C GLN A 427 -34.83 -6.81 -30.40
N GLY A 428 -34.13 -7.86 -29.97
CA GLY A 428 -34.03 -8.25 -28.57
C GLY A 428 -33.28 -7.19 -27.73
N ILE A 429 -32.19 -6.67 -28.28
CA ILE A 429 -31.42 -5.58 -27.68
C ILE A 429 -32.32 -4.35 -27.50
N MET A 430 -33.00 -3.89 -28.55
CA MET A 430 -33.91 -2.76 -28.48
C MET A 430 -35.05 -2.98 -27.48
N ALA A 431 -35.56 -4.20 -27.36
CA ALA A 431 -36.60 -4.53 -26.39
C ALA A 431 -36.11 -4.52 -24.93
N SER A 432 -34.82 -4.72 -24.71
CA SER A 432 -34.18 -4.72 -23.37
C SER A 432 -33.88 -3.31 -22.84
N LEU A 433 -33.90 -2.30 -23.71
CA LEU A 433 -33.61 -0.89 -23.38
C LEU A 433 -34.84 -0.21 -22.77
N THR A 434 -34.59 0.78 -21.90
CA THR A 434 -35.64 1.68 -21.42
C THR A 434 -36.17 2.56 -22.54
N LYS A 435 -37.33 3.14 -22.37
CA LYS A 435 -37.94 4.06 -23.37
C LYS A 435 -37.06 5.29 -23.62
N GLU A 436 -36.37 5.76 -22.59
CA GLU A 436 -35.42 6.88 -22.68
C GLU A 436 -34.20 6.50 -23.51
N GLN A 437 -33.61 5.33 -23.27
CA GLN A 437 -32.48 4.80 -24.05
C GLN A 437 -32.86 4.52 -25.50
N GLN A 438 -34.06 3.98 -25.75
CA GLN A 438 -34.57 3.78 -27.11
C GLN A 438 -34.71 5.10 -27.86
N ALA A 439 -35.23 6.17 -27.19
CA ALA A 439 -35.35 7.50 -27.79
C ALA A 439 -33.98 8.12 -28.09
N GLU A 440 -32.98 7.91 -27.24
CA GLU A 440 -31.60 8.39 -27.45
C GLU A 440 -30.95 7.71 -28.66
N ILE A 441 -31.06 6.39 -28.77
CA ILE A 441 -30.57 5.64 -29.93
C ILE A 441 -31.27 6.09 -31.22
N GLN A 442 -32.58 6.26 -31.17
CA GLN A 442 -33.35 6.74 -32.34
C GLN A 442 -32.90 8.15 -32.77
N SER A 443 -32.64 9.03 -31.79
CA SER A 443 -32.09 10.36 -32.04
C SER A 443 -30.69 10.30 -32.69
N SER A 444 -29.82 9.43 -32.17
CA SER A 444 -28.48 9.21 -32.71
C SER A 444 -28.53 8.66 -34.12
N MET A 445 -29.39 7.69 -34.41
CA MET A 445 -29.61 7.16 -35.74
C MET A 445 -30.06 8.25 -36.73
N MET A 446 -31.01 9.09 -36.30
CA MET A 446 -31.49 10.20 -37.15
C MET A 446 -30.40 11.24 -37.44
N ALA A 447 -29.51 11.49 -36.48
CA ALA A 447 -28.40 12.43 -36.63
C ALA A 447 -27.29 11.92 -37.57
N MET A 448 -27.17 10.59 -37.75
CA MET A 448 -26.16 9.97 -38.65
C MET A 448 -26.57 9.96 -40.11
N VAL A 449 -27.83 10.20 -40.43
CA VAL A 449 -28.36 10.18 -41.79
C VAL A 449 -28.46 11.60 -42.34
N SER A 450 -28.05 11.82 -43.61
CA SER A 450 -28.15 13.13 -44.23
C SER A 450 -29.63 13.54 -44.49
N GLU A 451 -29.91 14.86 -44.50
CA GLU A 451 -31.24 15.37 -44.76
C GLU A 451 -31.81 14.86 -46.10
N GLU A 452 -30.96 14.72 -47.16
CA GLU A 452 -31.37 14.22 -48.47
C GLU A 452 -31.79 12.74 -48.40
N GLN A 453 -31.02 11.91 -47.66
CA GLN A 453 -31.37 10.51 -47.45
C GLN A 453 -32.65 10.37 -46.63
N MET A 454 -32.79 11.16 -45.55
CA MET A 454 -33.98 11.17 -44.70
C MET A 454 -35.24 11.53 -45.50
N GLN A 455 -35.16 12.58 -46.34
CA GLN A 455 -36.27 12.97 -47.21
C GLN A 455 -36.61 11.87 -48.21
N GLY A 456 -35.62 11.20 -48.81
CA GLY A 456 -35.85 10.10 -49.73
C GLY A 456 -36.57 8.91 -49.09
N ILE A 457 -36.15 8.55 -47.86
CA ILE A 457 -36.76 7.45 -47.09
C ILE A 457 -38.24 7.81 -46.71
N ILE A 458 -38.46 9.00 -46.21
CA ILE A 458 -39.81 9.49 -45.81
C ILE A 458 -40.73 9.52 -47.03
N MET A 459 -40.28 10.07 -48.14
CA MET A 459 -41.08 10.13 -49.39
C MET A 459 -41.45 8.73 -49.92
N GLY A 460 -40.59 7.74 -49.71
CA GLY A 460 -40.84 6.35 -50.12
C GLY A 460 -41.83 5.61 -49.23
N LEU A 461 -42.04 6.07 -47.99
CA LEU A 461 -42.94 5.46 -47.01
C LEU A 461 -44.34 6.08 -46.99
N LEU A 462 -44.50 7.31 -47.45
CA LEU A 462 -45.76 8.03 -47.42
C LEU A 462 -46.69 7.57 -48.55
N THR A 463 -47.98 7.42 -48.20
CA THR A 463 -49.02 7.17 -49.20
C THR A 463 -49.29 8.46 -50.02
N PRO A 464 -49.88 8.36 -51.24
CA PRO A 464 -50.23 9.52 -52.02
C PRO A 464 -51.13 10.55 -51.30
N GLU A 465 -51.98 10.09 -50.39
CA GLU A 465 -52.83 10.96 -49.54
C GLU A 465 -52.01 11.73 -48.50
N GLN A 466 -51.08 11.05 -47.85
CA GLN A 466 -50.17 11.66 -46.86
C GLN A 466 -49.19 12.64 -47.53
N LEU A 467 -48.71 12.34 -48.74
CA LEU A 467 -47.91 13.26 -49.56
C LEU A 467 -48.68 14.56 -49.90
N GLY A 468 -49.97 14.43 -50.19
CA GLY A 468 -50.83 15.61 -50.39
C GLY A 468 -50.98 16.45 -49.10
N GLN A 469 -51.08 15.84 -47.95
CA GLN A 469 -51.16 16.53 -46.67
C GLN A 469 -49.83 17.19 -46.27
N LEU A 470 -48.73 16.57 -46.56
CA LEU A 470 -47.39 17.15 -46.37
C LEU A 470 -47.19 18.43 -47.20
N GLN A 471 -47.67 18.45 -48.47
CA GLN A 471 -47.62 19.64 -49.34
C GLN A 471 -48.49 20.80 -48.81
N THR A 472 -49.47 20.50 -48.00
CA THR A 472 -50.35 21.53 -47.33
C THR A 472 -49.83 21.98 -45.98
N GLY A 473 -48.59 21.51 -45.55
CA GLY A 473 -47.92 21.98 -44.35
C GLY A 473 -48.18 21.13 -43.11
N ALA A 474 -48.67 19.89 -43.29
CA ALA A 474 -48.81 18.96 -42.17
C ALA A 474 -47.41 18.45 -41.72
N ASP A 475 -47.23 18.25 -40.42
CA ASP A 475 -46.00 17.73 -39.84
C ASP A 475 -45.85 16.22 -40.15
N VAL A 476 -44.65 15.81 -40.62
CA VAL A 476 -44.33 14.44 -41.00
C VAL A 476 -44.61 13.46 -39.85
N ASP A 477 -44.22 13.81 -38.64
CA ASP A 477 -44.42 12.94 -37.47
C ASP A 477 -45.89 12.66 -37.15
N SER A 478 -46.78 13.58 -37.47
CA SER A 478 -48.21 13.41 -37.29
C SER A 478 -48.89 12.57 -38.37
N LEU A 479 -48.24 12.44 -39.52
CA LEU A 479 -48.75 11.70 -40.68
C LEU A 479 -48.37 10.21 -40.70
N LEU A 480 -47.28 9.83 -40.02
CA LEU A 480 -46.77 8.47 -40.01
C LEU A 480 -47.59 7.58 -39.07
N THR A 481 -48.04 6.43 -39.58
CA THR A 481 -48.60 5.35 -38.74
C THR A 481 -47.48 4.65 -37.96
N ASP A 482 -47.85 3.90 -36.89
CA ASP A 482 -46.87 3.15 -36.11
C ASP A 482 -46.11 2.10 -36.96
N GLU A 483 -46.76 1.50 -37.97
CA GLU A 483 -46.10 0.59 -38.92
C GLU A 483 -45.10 1.35 -39.81
N GLN A 484 -45.47 2.55 -40.30
CA GLN A 484 -44.57 3.38 -41.09
C GLN A 484 -43.40 3.92 -40.27
N ARG A 485 -43.56 4.21 -38.97
CA ARG A 485 -42.44 4.58 -38.05
C ARG A 485 -41.47 3.42 -37.85
N THR A 486 -41.99 2.21 -37.73
CA THR A 486 -41.14 1.00 -37.64
C THR A 486 -40.34 0.76 -38.90
N LEU A 487 -41.00 0.92 -40.07
CA LEU A 487 -40.36 0.81 -41.38
C LEU A 487 -39.34 1.95 -41.62
N LEU A 488 -39.62 3.16 -41.15
CA LEU A 488 -38.70 4.30 -41.22
C LEU A 488 -37.40 3.98 -40.44
N SER A 489 -37.54 3.52 -39.20
CA SER A 489 -36.38 3.14 -38.39
C SER A 489 -35.55 2.02 -39.02
N ALA A 490 -36.22 1.01 -39.62
CA ALA A 490 -35.54 -0.08 -40.32
C ALA A 490 -34.79 0.39 -41.57
N GLN A 491 -35.42 1.31 -42.37
CA GLN A 491 -34.76 1.87 -43.58
C GLN A 491 -33.61 2.82 -43.25
N ILE A 492 -33.74 3.59 -42.17
CA ILE A 492 -32.64 4.40 -41.64
C ILE A 492 -31.46 3.49 -41.23
N ALA A 493 -31.72 2.44 -40.45
CA ALA A 493 -30.69 1.49 -40.05
C ALA A 493 -29.99 0.81 -41.28
N ALA A 494 -30.77 0.47 -42.32
CA ALA A 494 -30.24 -0.11 -43.53
C ALA A 494 -29.44 0.88 -44.39
N SER A 495 -29.59 2.19 -44.20
CA SER A 495 -28.89 3.25 -44.95
C SER A 495 -27.58 3.69 -44.28
N LEU A 496 -27.29 3.23 -43.07
CA LEU A 496 -26.05 3.54 -42.35
C LEU A 496 -24.84 2.88 -43.01
N THR A 497 -23.73 3.60 -43.01
CA THR A 497 -22.44 3.02 -43.43
C THR A 497 -21.95 2.00 -42.40
N PRO A 498 -21.01 1.11 -42.75
CA PRO A 498 -20.43 0.18 -41.79
C PRO A 498 -19.81 0.86 -40.56
N GLU A 499 -19.17 2.03 -40.74
CA GLU A 499 -18.60 2.82 -39.68
C GLU A 499 -19.71 3.39 -38.75
N GLN A 500 -20.77 3.97 -39.31
CA GLN A 500 -21.91 4.48 -38.56
C GLN A 500 -22.66 3.39 -37.81
N SER A 501 -22.77 2.21 -38.43
CA SER A 501 -23.37 1.03 -37.76
C SER A 501 -22.50 0.53 -36.60
N ALA A 502 -21.18 0.57 -36.70
CA ALA A 502 -20.25 0.22 -35.64
C ALA A 502 -20.32 1.22 -34.48
N GLU A 503 -20.36 2.51 -34.76
CA GLU A 503 -20.50 3.57 -33.76
C GLU A 503 -21.83 3.45 -33.00
N LEU A 504 -22.94 3.22 -33.73
CA LEU A 504 -24.25 2.98 -33.09
C LEU A 504 -24.26 1.74 -32.22
N SER A 505 -23.62 0.66 -32.68
CA SER A 505 -23.50 -0.58 -31.93
C SER A 505 -22.67 -0.39 -30.66
N ALA A 506 -21.57 0.38 -30.73
CA ALA A 506 -20.76 0.72 -29.56
C ALA A 506 -21.56 1.54 -28.53
N GLN A 507 -22.35 2.53 -29.00
CA GLN A 507 -23.22 3.31 -28.13
C GLN A 507 -24.31 2.44 -27.47
N MET A 508 -24.93 1.54 -28.23
CA MET A 508 -25.92 0.59 -27.71
C MET A 508 -25.31 -0.34 -26.66
N ASN A 509 -24.12 -0.87 -26.91
CA ASN A 509 -23.42 -1.76 -25.99
C ASN A 509 -23.08 -1.06 -24.66
N GLY A 510 -22.75 0.24 -24.69
CA GLY A 510 -22.49 1.04 -23.48
C GLY A 510 -23.75 1.38 -22.66
N MET A 511 -24.96 1.19 -23.22
CA MET A 511 -26.23 1.49 -22.55
C MET A 511 -26.92 0.27 -21.94
N ILE A 512 -26.45 -0.94 -22.25
CA ILE A 512 -27.10 -2.19 -21.87
C ILE A 512 -26.34 -2.83 -20.74
N ASP A 513 -27.07 -3.30 -19.73
CA ASP A 513 -26.52 -4.19 -18.73
C ASP A 513 -25.96 -5.47 -19.41
N PRO A 514 -24.66 -5.79 -19.18
CA PRO A 514 -24.01 -6.95 -19.80
C PRO A 514 -24.77 -8.27 -19.61
N SER A 515 -25.41 -8.46 -18.47
CA SER A 515 -26.21 -9.66 -18.17
C SER A 515 -27.46 -9.78 -19.05
N LYS A 516 -28.09 -8.65 -19.36
CA LYS A 516 -29.25 -8.61 -20.27
C LYS A 516 -28.82 -8.84 -21.71
N MET A 517 -27.71 -8.25 -22.12
CA MET A 517 -27.14 -8.46 -23.44
C MET A 517 -26.81 -9.93 -23.68
N TYR A 518 -26.14 -10.57 -22.72
CA TYR A 518 -25.86 -12.01 -22.75
C TYR A 518 -27.14 -12.84 -22.90
N THR A 519 -28.20 -12.51 -22.14
CA THR A 519 -29.47 -13.22 -22.21
C THR A 519 -30.13 -13.14 -23.60
N VAL A 520 -30.14 -11.95 -24.21
CA VAL A 520 -30.68 -11.75 -25.56
C VAL A 520 -29.85 -12.49 -26.59
N PHE A 521 -28.52 -12.43 -26.46
CA PHE A 521 -27.59 -13.11 -27.36
C PHE A 521 -27.80 -14.62 -27.33
N MET A 522 -27.91 -15.23 -26.15
CA MET A 522 -28.17 -16.66 -25.97
C MET A 522 -29.49 -17.14 -26.59
N GLN A 523 -30.49 -16.28 -26.71
CA GLN A 523 -31.79 -16.64 -27.31
C GLN A 523 -31.75 -16.72 -28.85
N VAL A 524 -30.78 -16.09 -29.47
CA VAL A 524 -30.65 -15.99 -30.93
C VAL A 524 -29.72 -17.04 -31.52
N LEU A 525 -28.81 -17.61 -30.69
CA LEU A 525 -27.84 -18.60 -31.10
C LEU A 525 -28.46 -19.96 -31.36
N THR A 526 -27.97 -20.65 -32.41
CA THR A 526 -28.21 -22.07 -32.60
C THR A 526 -27.43 -22.90 -31.59
N SER A 527 -27.81 -24.18 -31.41
CA SER A 527 -27.10 -25.11 -30.50
C SER A 527 -25.61 -25.22 -30.85
N ASP A 528 -25.27 -25.22 -32.16
CA ASP A 528 -23.89 -25.33 -32.63
C ASP A 528 -23.09 -24.04 -32.31
N GLN A 529 -23.69 -22.85 -32.52
CA GLN A 529 -23.09 -21.58 -32.18
C GLN A 529 -22.94 -21.39 -30.67
N LEU A 530 -23.90 -21.93 -29.90
CA LEU A 530 -23.83 -21.93 -28.44
C LEU A 530 -22.67 -22.83 -27.94
N SER A 531 -22.53 -24.02 -28.54
CA SER A 531 -21.39 -24.90 -28.22
C SER A 531 -20.07 -24.25 -28.57
N GLN A 532 -20.01 -23.54 -29.70
CA GLN A 532 -18.82 -22.82 -30.15
C GLN A 532 -18.50 -21.64 -29.22
N LEU A 533 -19.52 -20.88 -28.76
CA LEU A 533 -19.33 -19.82 -27.78
C LEU A 533 -18.78 -20.38 -26.46
N MET A 534 -19.35 -21.49 -25.99
CA MET A 534 -18.86 -22.16 -24.77
C MET A 534 -17.43 -22.66 -24.91
N GLU A 535 -17.05 -23.14 -26.10
CA GLU A 535 -15.68 -23.60 -26.37
C GLU A 535 -14.69 -22.44 -26.44
N LEU A 536 -15.07 -21.30 -27.05
CA LEU A 536 -14.27 -20.09 -27.14
C LEU A 536 -14.09 -19.37 -25.78
N THR A 537 -15.11 -19.43 -24.93
CA THR A 537 -15.11 -18.86 -23.57
C THR A 537 -14.76 -19.87 -22.48
N ARG A 538 -14.54 -21.12 -22.87
CA ARG A 538 -14.07 -22.13 -21.92
C ARG A 538 -12.70 -21.68 -21.44
N GLU A 539 -12.63 -21.33 -20.17
CA GLU A 539 -11.34 -21.12 -19.53
C GLU A 539 -10.52 -22.40 -19.73
N PRO A 540 -9.31 -22.29 -20.28
CA PRO A 540 -8.43 -23.43 -20.28
C PRO A 540 -8.32 -23.96 -18.84
N GLU A 541 -8.18 -25.27 -18.71
CA GLU A 541 -7.90 -25.88 -17.40
C GLU A 541 -6.47 -25.48 -16.94
N THR A 542 -6.09 -24.21 -17.17
CA THR A 542 -4.83 -23.60 -16.72
C THR A 542 -5.16 -22.47 -15.75
N THR A 543 -4.46 -22.43 -14.66
CA THR A 543 -4.53 -21.33 -13.70
C THR A 543 -3.75 -20.13 -14.26
N GLU A 544 -4.18 -18.90 -13.95
CA GLU A 544 -3.36 -17.70 -14.20
C GLU A 544 -2.24 -17.53 -13.15
N ALA A 545 -2.28 -18.32 -12.07
CA ALA A 545 -1.27 -18.33 -11.04
C ALA A 545 0.06 -18.89 -11.56
N THR A 546 1.13 -18.55 -10.86
CA THR A 546 2.47 -19.11 -11.08
C THR A 546 2.95 -19.75 -9.78
N TYR A 547 3.89 -20.66 -9.87
CA TYR A 547 4.50 -21.29 -8.69
C TYR A 547 5.07 -20.25 -7.72
N ASP A 548 5.88 -19.31 -8.24
CA ASP A 548 6.47 -18.25 -7.43
C ASP A 548 5.41 -17.29 -6.87
N GLY A 549 4.36 -17.02 -7.67
CA GLY A 549 3.22 -16.22 -7.23
C GLY A 549 2.47 -16.87 -6.05
N ASN A 550 2.27 -18.19 -6.09
CA ASN A 550 1.65 -18.92 -4.98
C ASN A 550 2.54 -18.92 -3.73
N LEU A 551 3.85 -19.13 -3.86
CA LEU A 551 4.75 -19.04 -2.71
C LEU A 551 4.76 -17.65 -2.09
N LYS A 552 4.75 -16.60 -2.91
CA LYS A 552 4.63 -15.21 -2.46
C LYS A 552 3.29 -14.94 -1.77
N LEU A 553 2.18 -15.40 -2.36
CA LEU A 553 0.84 -15.28 -1.77
C LEU A 553 0.75 -15.96 -0.40
N LEU A 554 1.42 -17.09 -0.24
CA LEU A 554 1.49 -17.84 1.02
C LEU A 554 2.46 -17.21 2.04
N GLY A 555 3.24 -16.19 1.65
CA GLY A 555 4.22 -15.54 2.50
C GLY A 555 5.47 -16.37 2.76
N VAL A 556 5.80 -17.29 1.84
CA VAL A 556 7.03 -18.09 1.92
C VAL A 556 8.24 -17.17 1.77
N ALA A 557 9.14 -17.22 2.72
CA ALA A 557 10.38 -16.45 2.69
C ALA A 557 11.55 -17.29 3.22
N ASP A 558 12.74 -17.03 2.71
CA ASP A 558 13.98 -17.60 3.23
C ASP A 558 14.66 -16.54 4.13
N LEU A 559 14.86 -16.89 5.40
CA LEU A 559 15.59 -16.02 6.33
C LEU A 559 17.04 -15.72 5.87
N ALA A 560 17.60 -16.55 4.99
CA ALA A 560 18.90 -16.29 4.40
C ALA A 560 18.85 -15.26 3.24
N GLU A 561 17.66 -14.97 2.69
CA GLU A 561 17.46 -14.12 1.52
C GLU A 561 16.45 -12.99 1.82
N PRO A 562 16.88 -11.91 2.51
CA PRO A 562 16.04 -10.79 2.81
C PRO A 562 15.63 -10.02 1.53
N SER A 563 14.48 -9.37 1.55
CA SER A 563 14.00 -8.47 0.48
C SER A 563 14.57 -7.06 0.59
N ASP A 564 14.91 -6.62 1.81
CA ASP A 564 15.54 -5.32 2.09
C ASP A 564 16.49 -5.46 3.28
N ILE A 565 17.64 -4.77 3.21
CA ILE A 565 18.63 -4.66 4.27
C ILE A 565 18.78 -3.19 4.63
N LYS A 566 18.46 -2.82 5.86
CA LYS A 566 18.67 -1.48 6.41
C LYS A 566 19.83 -1.50 7.37
N ILE A 567 20.84 -0.66 7.10
CA ILE A 567 22.03 -0.53 7.92
C ILE A 567 21.98 0.83 8.63
N TYR A 568 21.94 0.79 9.94
CA TYR A 568 21.98 1.96 10.81
C TYR A 568 23.42 2.23 11.21
N ALA A 569 23.93 3.41 10.85
CA ALA A 569 25.29 3.81 11.16
C ALA A 569 25.38 4.47 12.53
N LYS A 570 26.53 4.33 13.24
CA LYS A 570 26.78 4.93 14.56
C LYS A 570 26.85 6.47 14.51
N ASP A 571 27.44 7.01 13.45
CA ASP A 571 27.66 8.44 13.23
C ASP A 571 27.75 8.75 11.72
N PHE A 572 27.79 10.03 11.36
CA PHE A 572 27.88 10.44 9.95
C PHE A 572 29.16 10.04 9.25
N GLU A 573 30.29 9.93 9.98
CA GLU A 573 31.58 9.46 9.44
C GLU A 573 31.49 7.98 9.09
N SER A 574 30.89 7.18 9.99
CA SER A 574 30.58 5.77 9.80
C SER A 574 29.63 5.55 8.60
N LYS A 575 28.58 6.39 8.46
CA LYS A 575 27.68 6.33 7.31
C LYS A 575 28.43 6.56 5.99
N GLY A 576 29.34 7.55 5.95
CA GLY A 576 30.18 7.80 4.78
C GLY A 576 31.17 6.67 4.48
N THR A 577 31.49 5.83 5.46
CA THR A 577 32.34 4.64 5.29
C THR A 577 31.56 3.43 4.76
N ILE A 578 30.27 3.31 5.16
CA ILE A 578 29.35 2.25 4.74
C ILE A 578 28.88 2.47 3.30
N THR A 579 28.63 3.71 2.89
CA THR A 579 28.16 4.10 1.55
C THR A 579 29.31 4.27 0.57
#